data_7a6d4a7fa805ca5fb3bcfd300b1af84b
#
_entry.id   7a6d4a7fa805ca5fb3bcfd300b1af84b
#
_cell.length_a   1.000
_cell.length_b   1.000
_cell.length_c   1.000
_cell.angle_alpha   90.00
_cell.angle_beta   90.00
_cell.angle_gamma   90.00
#
_symmetry.space_group_name_H-M   'P 1'
#
loop_
_entity.id
_entity.type
_entity.pdbx_description
1 polymer ?
#
loop_
_entity_poly.entity_id
_entity_poly.type
_entity_poly.pdbx_seq_one_letter_code
_entity_poly.pdbx_strand_id
1 'polypeptide(L)'
;NMDLAERKARILYGQHLTAPADFLTVCRDLNGVQAQFSSAAMHNLSIRTAGGVAEEKLVKSWTLRGTVHLFGPADLPLYLHEGRTHCLRAVDQMAEDGYITRSRKRYFADLILERLGEGPQLREELKSACFAAGMTGEESKSVFDPWGGTLRYLAETGQITHVAGEDKAFRLCQPFEPMAEKPARAEMARRYFA
;
A
#
# COMPACT_ATOMS: atom_id res chain seq x y z
N ASN A 1 13.00 -13.39 35.43
CA ASN A 1 13.48 -13.55 34.05
C ASN A 1 12.61 -14.59 33.36
N MET A 2 11.95 -14.19 32.28
CA MET A 2 11.16 -15.07 31.42
C MET A 2 12.10 -16.05 30.73
N ASP A 3 11.81 -17.34 30.75
CA ASP A 3 12.63 -18.33 30.06
C ASP A 3 12.46 -18.28 28.55
N LEU A 4 13.32 -18.97 27.80
CA LEU A 4 13.31 -18.97 26.34
C LEU A 4 12.03 -19.59 25.76
N ALA A 5 11.49 -20.62 26.40
CA ALA A 5 10.28 -21.29 25.95
C ALA A 5 9.07 -20.39 26.10
N GLU A 6 8.92 -19.72 27.25
CA GLU A 6 7.86 -18.74 27.49
C GLU A 6 7.95 -17.56 26.51
N ARG A 7 9.16 -17.05 26.24
CA ARG A 7 9.34 -15.97 25.26
C ARG A 7 8.92 -16.40 23.85
N LYS A 8 9.30 -17.60 23.41
CA LYS A 8 8.88 -18.15 22.11
C LYS A 8 7.37 -18.32 22.05
N ALA A 9 6.75 -18.86 23.11
CA ALA A 9 5.30 -19.04 23.16
C ALA A 9 4.56 -17.71 23.02
N ARG A 10 4.99 -16.66 23.70
CA ARG A 10 4.40 -15.31 23.59
C ARG A 10 4.55 -14.72 22.18
N ILE A 11 5.72 -14.89 21.54
CA ILE A 11 5.93 -14.44 20.16
C ILE A 11 4.98 -15.18 19.20
N LEU A 12 4.87 -16.49 19.31
CA LEU A 12 3.98 -17.29 18.46
C LEU A 12 2.51 -16.91 18.68
N TYR A 13 2.12 -16.64 19.93
CA TYR A 13 0.78 -16.17 20.27
C TYR A 13 0.50 -14.79 19.69
N GLY A 14 1.35 -13.80 19.90
CA GLY A 14 1.21 -12.44 19.36
C GLY A 14 1.25 -12.40 17.82
N GLN A 15 1.88 -13.42 17.20
CA GLN A 15 1.90 -13.58 15.75
C GLN A 15 0.70 -14.37 15.21
N HIS A 16 -0.29 -14.70 16.04
CA HIS A 16 -1.47 -15.53 15.70
C HIS A 16 -1.14 -16.92 15.13
N LEU A 17 0.03 -17.46 15.42
CA LEU A 17 0.45 -18.79 14.95
C LEU A 17 -0.06 -19.92 15.84
N THR A 18 -0.31 -19.64 17.11
CA THR A 18 -0.87 -20.61 18.09
C THR A 18 -2.29 -20.24 18.54
N ALA A 19 -2.76 -19.04 18.24
CA ALA A 19 -4.11 -18.56 18.50
C ALA A 19 -4.62 -17.78 17.28
N PRO A 20 -5.07 -18.47 16.23
CA PRO A 20 -5.60 -17.84 15.03
C PRO A 20 -6.78 -16.90 15.33
N ALA A 21 -6.86 -15.77 14.62
CA ALA A 21 -7.93 -14.79 14.75
C ALA A 21 -8.60 -14.53 13.39
N ASP A 22 -9.59 -13.63 13.32
CA ASP A 22 -10.08 -13.18 12.03
C ASP A 22 -9.00 -12.37 11.27
N PHE A 23 -9.07 -12.35 9.93
CA PHE A 23 -8.00 -11.79 9.10
C PHE A 23 -7.81 -10.27 9.29
N LEU A 24 -8.84 -9.51 9.65
CA LEU A 24 -8.72 -8.08 9.93
C LEU A 24 -7.97 -7.84 11.25
N THR A 25 -8.27 -8.63 12.26
CA THR A 25 -7.53 -8.63 13.53
C THR A 25 -6.06 -8.99 13.30
N VAL A 26 -5.77 -10.03 12.54
CA VAL A 26 -4.39 -10.41 12.18
C VAL A 26 -3.68 -9.25 11.47
N CYS A 27 -4.31 -8.63 10.47
CA CYS A 27 -3.73 -7.48 9.77
C CYS A 27 -3.43 -6.32 10.72
N ARG A 28 -4.35 -6.01 11.63
CA ARG A 28 -4.18 -4.93 12.61
C ARG A 28 -3.03 -5.20 13.57
N ASP A 29 -2.99 -6.41 14.15
CA ASP A 29 -2.04 -6.76 15.19
C ASP A 29 -0.62 -6.96 14.63
N LEU A 30 -0.50 -7.35 13.35
CA LEU A 30 0.78 -7.40 12.63
C LEU A 30 1.20 -6.07 12.01
N ASN A 31 0.42 -5.00 12.21
CA ASN A 31 0.68 -3.69 11.62
C ASN A 31 0.71 -3.73 10.08
N GLY A 32 -0.21 -4.48 9.50
CA GLY A 32 -0.27 -4.81 8.08
C GLY A 32 0.60 -6.01 7.71
N VAL A 33 0.22 -6.71 6.67
CA VAL A 33 0.96 -7.86 6.13
C VAL A 33 1.68 -7.45 4.85
N GLN A 34 3.00 -7.60 4.82
CA GLN A 34 3.79 -7.24 3.64
C GLN A 34 3.31 -8.04 2.42
N ALA A 35 3.00 -7.35 1.34
CA ALA A 35 2.31 -7.90 0.16
C ALA A 35 2.99 -7.53 -1.16
N GLN A 36 4.31 -7.51 -1.17
CA GLN A 36 5.08 -7.34 -2.40
C GLN A 36 4.79 -8.47 -3.40
N PHE A 37 4.53 -9.66 -2.87
CA PHE A 37 4.03 -10.83 -3.60
C PHE A 37 2.70 -11.24 -2.94
N SER A 38 1.58 -11.12 -3.65
CA SER A 38 0.24 -11.42 -3.11
C SER A 38 0.11 -12.84 -2.62
N SER A 39 0.66 -13.83 -3.34
CA SER A 39 0.63 -15.23 -2.90
C SER A 39 1.30 -15.46 -1.54
N ALA A 40 2.44 -14.81 -1.29
CA ALA A 40 3.13 -14.90 0.00
C ALA A 40 2.35 -14.20 1.12
N ALA A 41 1.71 -13.06 0.82
CA ALA A 41 0.86 -12.36 1.78
C ALA A 41 -0.38 -13.17 2.15
N MET A 42 -1.04 -13.77 1.16
CA MET A 42 -2.21 -14.62 1.37
C MET A 42 -1.86 -15.88 2.15
N HIS A 43 -0.73 -16.53 1.84
CA HIS A 43 -0.23 -17.64 2.66
C HIS A 43 0.05 -17.21 4.10
N ASN A 44 0.71 -16.06 4.29
CA ASN A 44 0.99 -15.48 5.60
C ASN A 44 -0.30 -15.25 6.42
N LEU A 45 -1.36 -14.73 5.80
CA LEU A 45 -2.66 -14.56 6.44
C LEU A 45 -3.32 -15.91 6.72
N SER A 46 -3.33 -16.84 5.77
CA SER A 46 -4.05 -18.11 5.90
C SER A 46 -3.58 -18.97 7.09
N ILE A 47 -2.28 -18.98 7.38
CA ILE A 47 -1.73 -19.74 8.53
C ILE A 47 -2.00 -19.09 9.89
N ARG A 48 -2.53 -17.87 9.92
CA ARG A 48 -2.81 -17.09 11.14
C ARG A 48 -4.30 -16.83 11.34
N THR A 49 -5.11 -17.17 10.36
CA THR A 49 -6.53 -16.81 10.36
C THR A 49 -7.40 -18.03 10.69
N ALA A 50 -8.31 -17.84 11.62
CA ALA A 50 -9.40 -18.79 11.88
C ALA A 50 -10.51 -18.54 10.82
N GLY A 51 -10.58 -19.38 9.81
CA GLY A 51 -11.51 -19.24 8.70
C GLY A 51 -10.84 -18.75 7.41
N GLY A 52 -11.61 -18.31 6.45
CA GLY A 52 -11.11 -17.82 5.16
C GLY A 52 -10.65 -16.36 5.22
N VAL A 53 -9.79 -15.98 4.28
CA VAL A 53 -9.39 -14.59 4.03
C VAL A 53 -10.20 -14.06 2.87
N ALA A 54 -11.01 -13.02 3.10
CA ALA A 54 -11.73 -12.30 2.07
C ALA A 54 -10.85 -11.16 1.57
N GLU A 55 -9.99 -11.45 0.57
CA GLU A 55 -8.99 -10.51 0.07
C GLU A 55 -9.60 -9.22 -0.46
N GLU A 56 -10.80 -9.29 -1.06
CA GLU A 56 -11.56 -8.16 -1.56
C GLU A 56 -11.97 -7.14 -0.48
N LYS A 57 -11.94 -7.54 0.80
CA LYS A 57 -12.19 -6.67 1.95
C LYS A 57 -10.94 -5.98 2.47
N LEU A 58 -9.78 -6.26 1.90
CA LEU A 58 -8.51 -5.66 2.28
C LEU A 58 -8.14 -4.50 1.35
N VAL A 59 -7.36 -3.58 1.89
CA VAL A 59 -6.66 -2.55 1.12
C VAL A 59 -5.23 -3.00 0.88
N LYS A 60 -4.77 -2.81 -0.34
CA LYS A 60 -3.37 -3.05 -0.73
C LYS A 60 -2.76 -1.73 -1.20
N SER A 61 -1.74 -1.25 -0.50
CA SER A 61 -1.07 0.01 -0.85
C SER A 61 0.37 0.07 -0.33
N TRP A 62 1.15 1.02 -0.85
CA TRP A 62 2.43 1.38 -0.25
C TRP A 62 2.21 2.05 1.10
N THR A 63 2.76 1.46 2.15
CA THR A 63 2.58 1.91 3.53
C THR A 63 3.92 1.96 4.28
N LEU A 64 4.05 1.21 5.36
CA LEU A 64 5.24 1.22 6.21
C LEU A 64 6.52 0.91 5.44
N ARG A 65 7.58 1.64 5.74
CA ARG A 65 8.92 1.45 5.16
C ARG A 65 8.97 1.54 3.64
N GLY A 66 7.97 2.15 3.01
CA GLY A 66 7.90 2.25 1.54
C GLY A 66 7.68 0.90 0.84
N THR A 67 7.12 -0.09 1.51
CA THR A 67 6.73 -1.38 0.94
C THR A 67 5.22 -1.54 0.87
N VAL A 68 4.75 -2.43 0.00
CA VAL A 68 3.33 -2.72 -0.17
C VAL A 68 2.84 -3.63 0.95
N HIS A 69 1.69 -3.29 1.54
CA HIS A 69 1.04 -4.10 2.59
C HIS A 69 -0.44 -4.32 2.29
N LEU A 70 -0.97 -5.42 2.83
CA LEU A 70 -2.40 -5.67 3.00
C LEU A 70 -2.82 -5.28 4.41
N PHE A 71 -3.94 -4.59 4.54
CA PHE A 71 -4.50 -4.14 5.82
C PHE A 71 -6.01 -3.89 5.71
N GLY A 72 -6.68 -3.77 6.84
CA GLY A 72 -8.11 -3.44 6.86
C GLY A 72 -8.39 -1.98 6.46
N PRO A 73 -9.52 -1.68 5.78
CA PRO A 73 -9.87 -0.32 5.35
C PRO A 73 -9.89 0.73 6.48
N ALA A 74 -10.24 0.32 7.69
CA ALA A 74 -10.24 1.18 8.88
C ALA A 74 -8.85 1.71 9.24
N ASP A 75 -7.78 1.09 8.75
CA ASP A 75 -6.40 1.50 9.01
C ASP A 75 -5.82 2.43 7.93
N LEU A 76 -6.59 2.77 6.89
CA LEU A 76 -6.18 3.77 5.88
C LEU A 76 -5.73 5.10 6.53
N PRO A 77 -6.50 5.71 7.45
CA PRO A 77 -6.09 6.94 8.13
C PRO A 77 -4.79 6.81 8.91
N LEU A 78 -4.54 5.63 9.46
CA LEU A 78 -3.34 5.34 10.24
C LEU A 78 -2.09 5.23 9.35
N TYR A 79 -2.16 4.45 8.27
CA TYR A 79 -1.00 4.22 7.41
C TYR A 79 -0.73 5.35 6.42
N LEU A 80 -1.75 6.11 6.04
CA LEU A 80 -1.64 7.30 5.19
C LEU A 80 -1.87 8.58 6.01
N HIS A 81 -1.29 8.64 7.21
CA HIS A 81 -1.43 9.75 8.15
C HIS A 81 -0.81 11.05 7.63
N GLU A 82 -1.18 12.18 8.25
CA GLU A 82 -0.52 13.46 8.00
C GLU A 82 1.00 13.36 8.23
N GLY A 83 1.76 14.13 7.47
CA GLY A 83 3.22 14.15 7.56
C GLY A 83 3.93 12.91 7.00
N ARG A 84 3.20 11.88 6.56
CA ARG A 84 3.78 10.68 5.98
C ARG A 84 4.65 10.97 4.76
N THR A 85 4.27 11.92 3.93
CA THR A 85 5.00 12.32 2.73
C THR A 85 6.41 12.84 3.03
N HIS A 86 6.68 13.33 4.24
CA HIS A 86 8.01 13.71 4.68
C HIS A 86 8.93 12.50 4.94
N CYS A 87 8.34 11.36 5.27
CA CYS A 87 9.06 10.13 5.59
C CYS A 87 9.28 9.22 4.38
N LEU A 88 8.58 9.48 3.29
CA LEU A 88 8.59 8.68 2.08
C LEU A 88 9.09 9.53 0.91
N ARG A 89 9.69 8.88 -0.06
CA ARG A 89 10.17 9.54 -1.29
C ARG A 89 9.04 9.99 -2.23
N ALA A 90 7.80 10.03 -1.77
CA ALA A 90 6.64 10.40 -2.57
C ALA A 90 6.77 11.79 -3.21
N VAL A 91 7.37 12.73 -2.50
CA VAL A 91 7.64 14.09 -3.03
C VAL A 91 8.63 14.01 -4.18
N ASP A 92 9.68 13.19 -4.05
CA ASP A 92 10.73 13.05 -5.05
C ASP A 92 10.24 12.36 -6.33
N GLN A 93 9.20 11.48 -6.22
CA GLN A 93 8.63 10.80 -7.39
C GLN A 93 8.03 11.77 -8.41
N MET A 94 7.61 12.96 -7.98
CA MET A 94 7.08 14.01 -8.85
C MET A 94 8.12 15.05 -9.25
N ALA A 95 9.36 14.96 -8.77
CA ALA A 95 10.46 15.79 -9.25
C ALA A 95 10.78 15.46 -10.73
N GLU A 96 11.25 16.43 -11.46
CA GLU A 96 11.80 16.18 -12.80
C GLU A 96 13.02 15.27 -12.69
N ASP A 97 13.26 14.50 -13.72
CA ASP A 97 14.40 13.62 -13.87
C ASP A 97 14.90 13.66 -15.33
N GLY A 98 15.93 12.87 -15.66
CA GLY A 98 16.48 12.83 -17.01
C GLY A 98 15.53 12.32 -18.10
N TYR A 99 14.34 11.85 -17.74
CA TYR A 99 13.35 11.25 -18.66
C TYR A 99 12.14 12.14 -18.89
N ILE A 100 11.73 12.95 -17.88
CA ILE A 100 10.46 13.66 -17.91
C ILE A 100 10.47 14.90 -17.00
N THR A 101 9.81 15.98 -17.43
CA THR A 101 9.62 17.19 -16.63
C THR A 101 8.52 17.00 -15.58
N ARG A 102 8.56 17.83 -14.53
CA ARG A 102 7.52 17.84 -13.49
C ARG A 102 6.12 18.12 -14.06
N SER A 103 6.00 19.02 -15.03
CA SER A 103 4.72 19.35 -15.66
C SER A 103 4.13 18.16 -16.40
N ARG A 104 4.97 17.41 -17.12
CA ARG A 104 4.54 16.20 -17.83
C ARG A 104 4.16 15.08 -16.85
N LYS A 105 4.88 14.91 -15.73
CA LYS A 105 4.49 13.96 -14.66
C LYS A 105 3.10 14.29 -14.12
N ARG A 106 2.81 15.56 -13.85
CA ARG A 106 1.48 16.00 -13.39
C ARG A 106 0.41 15.70 -14.43
N TYR A 107 0.65 16.04 -15.69
CA TYR A 107 -0.28 15.75 -16.77
C TYR A 107 -0.65 14.25 -16.82
N PHE A 108 0.34 13.36 -16.74
CA PHE A 108 0.05 11.92 -16.75
C PHE A 108 -0.57 11.43 -15.43
N ALA A 109 -0.23 12.03 -14.29
CA ALA A 109 -0.90 11.74 -13.03
C ALA A 109 -2.40 12.07 -13.11
N ASP A 110 -2.76 13.25 -13.63
CA ASP A 110 -4.14 13.68 -13.80
C ASP A 110 -4.89 12.77 -14.78
N LEU A 111 -4.26 12.41 -15.89
CA LEU A 111 -4.84 11.46 -16.85
C LEU A 111 -5.09 10.07 -16.23
N ILE A 112 -4.14 9.56 -15.42
CA ILE A 112 -4.30 8.29 -14.71
C ILE A 112 -5.49 8.36 -13.76
N LEU A 113 -5.63 9.46 -13.00
CA LEU A 113 -6.76 9.64 -12.08
C LEU A 113 -8.09 9.74 -12.83
N GLU A 114 -8.13 10.45 -13.96
CA GLU A 114 -9.32 10.53 -14.82
C GLU A 114 -9.74 9.13 -15.30
N ARG A 115 -8.81 8.34 -15.82
CA ARG A 115 -9.08 6.96 -16.28
C ARG A 115 -9.58 6.06 -15.15
N LEU A 116 -8.98 6.18 -13.96
CA LEU A 116 -9.42 5.43 -12.77
C LEU A 116 -10.78 5.90 -12.24
N GLY A 117 -11.21 7.11 -12.57
CA GLY A 117 -12.58 7.60 -12.33
C GLY A 117 -13.64 6.81 -13.08
N GLU A 118 -13.30 6.20 -14.22
CA GLU A 118 -14.18 5.32 -15.01
C GLU A 118 -14.30 3.91 -14.41
N GLY A 119 -13.38 3.52 -13.51
CA GLY A 119 -13.33 2.22 -12.86
C GLY A 119 -11.90 1.70 -12.68
N PRO A 120 -11.75 0.53 -12.06
CA PRO A 120 -10.44 -0.12 -11.92
C PRO A 120 -9.79 -0.39 -13.29
N GLN A 121 -8.47 -0.18 -13.38
CA GLN A 121 -7.70 -0.35 -14.59
C GLN A 121 -6.42 -1.14 -14.33
N LEU A 122 -6.02 -1.98 -15.26
CA LEU A 122 -4.72 -2.60 -15.26
C LEU A 122 -3.61 -1.57 -15.51
N ARG A 123 -2.45 -1.80 -14.95
CA ARG A 123 -1.27 -0.94 -15.18
C ARG A 123 -0.97 -0.75 -16.67
N GLU A 124 -1.10 -1.80 -17.47
CA GLU A 124 -0.84 -1.75 -18.90
C GLU A 124 -1.92 -0.97 -19.66
N GLU A 125 -3.18 -0.95 -19.19
CA GLU A 125 -4.24 -0.12 -19.74
C GLU A 125 -3.95 1.37 -19.46
N LEU A 126 -3.59 1.71 -18.23
CA LEU A 126 -3.18 3.07 -17.86
C LEU A 126 -1.97 3.53 -18.68
N LYS A 127 -0.99 2.64 -18.89
CA LYS A 127 0.19 2.91 -19.69
C LYS A 127 -0.17 3.15 -21.17
N SER A 128 -1.05 2.33 -21.72
CA SER A 128 -1.55 2.48 -23.09
C SER A 128 -2.30 3.81 -23.28
N ALA A 129 -3.15 4.20 -22.31
CA ALA A 129 -3.82 5.49 -22.33
C ALA A 129 -2.84 6.66 -22.30
N CYS A 130 -1.78 6.59 -21.49
CA CYS A 130 -0.73 7.62 -21.47
C CYS A 130 0.02 7.69 -22.80
N PHE A 131 0.34 6.56 -23.43
CA PHE A 131 0.95 6.55 -24.77
C PHE A 131 0.03 7.17 -25.83
N ALA A 132 -1.27 6.86 -25.81
CA ALA A 132 -2.25 7.48 -26.69
C ALA A 132 -2.35 9.00 -26.50
N ALA A 133 -2.07 9.49 -25.27
CA ALA A 133 -1.99 10.91 -24.94
C ALA A 133 -0.60 11.54 -25.19
N GLY A 134 0.29 10.85 -25.91
CA GLY A 134 1.59 11.36 -26.35
C GLY A 134 2.74 11.16 -25.35
N MET A 135 2.66 10.16 -24.46
CA MET A 135 3.79 9.75 -23.63
C MET A 135 4.86 9.09 -24.50
N THR A 136 6.11 9.47 -24.31
CA THR A 136 7.25 8.84 -24.98
C THR A 136 7.73 7.59 -24.23
N GLY A 137 8.54 6.75 -24.91
CA GLY A 137 9.15 5.57 -24.25
C GLY A 137 10.08 5.96 -23.11
N GLU A 138 10.77 7.10 -23.21
CA GLU A 138 11.65 7.60 -22.15
C GLU A 138 10.83 8.10 -20.95
N GLU A 139 9.79 8.89 -21.17
CA GLU A 139 8.88 9.35 -20.10
C GLU A 139 8.23 8.18 -19.35
N SER A 140 7.89 7.11 -20.07
CA SER A 140 7.31 5.90 -19.49
C SER A 140 8.22 5.22 -18.46
N LYS A 141 9.55 5.34 -18.60
CA LYS A 141 10.50 4.79 -17.62
C LYS A 141 10.36 5.44 -16.25
N SER A 142 9.99 6.72 -16.22
CA SER A 142 9.76 7.45 -14.98
C SER A 142 8.32 7.30 -14.47
N VAL A 143 7.31 7.52 -15.33
CA VAL A 143 5.90 7.46 -14.93
C VAL A 143 5.53 6.06 -14.42
N PHE A 144 5.99 5.02 -15.12
CA PHE A 144 5.72 3.62 -14.81
C PHE A 144 6.97 2.87 -14.33
N ASP A 145 7.80 3.50 -13.49
CA ASP A 145 8.89 2.81 -12.81
C ASP A 145 8.32 1.68 -11.93
N PRO A 146 8.84 0.42 -12.03
CA PRO A 146 8.35 -0.70 -11.24
C PRO A 146 8.47 -0.51 -9.72
N TRP A 147 9.45 0.27 -9.27
CA TRP A 147 9.77 0.49 -7.86
C TRP A 147 9.32 1.85 -7.34
N GLY A 148 8.76 2.67 -8.19
CA GLY A 148 8.42 4.04 -7.84
C GLY A 148 7.49 4.68 -8.87
N GLY A 149 7.90 5.84 -9.36
CA GLY A 149 7.18 6.57 -10.40
C GLY A 149 5.87 7.19 -9.92
N THR A 150 5.09 7.61 -10.88
CA THR A 150 3.84 8.35 -10.63
C THR A 150 2.79 7.50 -9.92
N LEU A 151 2.67 6.21 -10.25
CA LEU A 151 1.70 5.32 -9.58
C LEU A 151 1.98 5.18 -8.09
N ARG A 152 3.26 5.06 -7.71
CA ARG A 152 3.65 5.01 -6.31
C ARG A 152 3.34 6.32 -5.60
N TYR A 153 3.66 7.46 -6.21
CA TYR A 153 3.30 8.77 -5.67
C TYR A 153 1.79 8.88 -5.39
N LEU A 154 0.95 8.52 -6.37
CA LEU A 154 -0.49 8.56 -6.22
C LEU A 154 -1.00 7.62 -5.11
N ALA A 155 -0.39 6.44 -4.96
CA ALA A 155 -0.75 5.50 -3.91
C ALA A 155 -0.28 5.98 -2.53
N GLU A 156 0.94 6.48 -2.41
CA GLU A 156 1.49 6.99 -1.15
C GLU A 156 0.81 8.27 -0.68
N THR A 157 0.24 9.05 -1.60
CA THR A 157 -0.58 10.24 -1.28
C THR A 157 -2.06 9.92 -1.07
N GLY A 158 -2.46 8.63 -1.13
CA GLY A 158 -3.83 8.20 -0.83
C GLY A 158 -4.84 8.48 -1.94
N GLN A 159 -4.38 8.73 -3.17
CA GLN A 159 -5.28 8.99 -4.30
C GLN A 159 -5.73 7.69 -4.97
N ILE A 160 -4.86 6.68 -5.01
CA ILE A 160 -5.16 5.36 -5.57
C ILE A 160 -4.75 4.23 -4.61
N THR A 161 -5.30 3.05 -4.83
CA THR A 161 -4.85 1.80 -4.20
C THR A 161 -4.75 0.71 -5.27
N HIS A 162 -4.02 -0.37 -4.96
CA HIS A 162 -4.13 -1.59 -5.77
C HIS A 162 -5.53 -2.20 -5.62
N VAL A 163 -5.97 -2.92 -6.61
CA VAL A 163 -7.12 -3.82 -6.48
C VAL A 163 -6.66 -5.07 -5.74
N ALA A 164 -7.32 -5.40 -4.63
CA ALA A 164 -7.01 -6.63 -3.89
C ALA A 164 -7.33 -7.85 -4.77
N GLY A 165 -6.44 -8.85 -4.76
CA GLY A 165 -6.55 -10.02 -5.64
C GLY A 165 -6.05 -9.83 -7.06
N GLU A 166 -5.73 -8.58 -7.47
CA GLU A 166 -5.20 -8.29 -8.81
C GLU A 166 -3.95 -7.40 -8.71
N ASP A 167 -2.77 -8.03 -8.72
CA ASP A 167 -1.49 -7.37 -8.42
C ASP A 167 -1.14 -6.19 -9.33
N LYS A 168 -1.71 -6.16 -10.52
CA LYS A 168 -1.37 -5.17 -11.56
C LYS A 168 -2.48 -4.15 -11.81
N ALA A 169 -3.59 -4.22 -11.08
CA ALA A 169 -4.69 -3.30 -11.22
C ALA A 169 -4.71 -2.24 -10.12
N PHE A 170 -5.19 -1.05 -10.48
CA PHE A 170 -5.36 0.09 -9.59
C PHE A 170 -6.80 0.59 -9.64
N ARG A 171 -7.22 1.26 -8.60
CA ARG A 171 -8.49 1.98 -8.50
C ARG A 171 -8.30 3.27 -7.70
N LEU A 172 -9.24 4.20 -7.80
CA LEU A 172 -9.28 5.35 -6.89
C LEU A 172 -9.38 4.87 -5.44
N CYS A 173 -8.66 5.52 -4.56
CA CYS A 173 -8.80 5.31 -3.13
C CYS A 173 -10.16 5.82 -2.66
N GLN A 174 -10.81 5.11 -1.74
CA GLN A 174 -12.00 5.64 -1.08
C GLN A 174 -11.60 6.85 -0.24
N PRO A 175 -12.43 7.90 -0.19
CA PRO A 175 -12.16 9.06 0.66
C PRO A 175 -11.98 8.64 2.13
N PHE A 176 -10.99 9.21 2.78
CA PHE A 176 -10.71 9.03 4.22
C PHE A 176 -10.11 10.31 4.79
N GLU A 177 -10.23 10.48 6.11
CA GLU A 177 -9.60 11.57 6.84
C GLU A 177 -8.29 11.06 7.43
N PRO A 178 -7.12 11.59 7.01
CA PRO A 178 -5.83 11.16 7.56
C PRO A 178 -5.75 11.39 9.06
N MET A 179 -5.21 10.45 9.80
CA MET A 179 -4.91 10.64 11.22
C MET A 179 -3.75 11.62 11.37
N ALA A 180 -3.79 12.47 12.40
CA ALA A 180 -2.67 13.35 12.72
C ALA A 180 -1.39 12.53 12.97
N GLU A 181 -0.23 13.04 12.57
CA GLU A 181 1.05 12.31 12.56
C GLU A 181 1.42 11.72 13.92
N LYS A 182 1.35 12.51 14.98
CA LYS A 182 1.78 12.08 16.32
C LYS A 182 0.96 10.91 16.87
N PRO A 183 -0.39 10.95 16.88
CA PRO A 183 -1.19 9.79 17.31
C PRO A 183 -1.03 8.59 16.38
N ALA A 184 -0.89 8.78 15.07
CA ALA A 184 -0.67 7.68 14.14
C ALA A 184 0.63 6.93 14.43
N ARG A 185 1.72 7.66 14.63
CA ARG A 185 3.03 7.07 14.99
C ARG A 185 2.99 6.35 16.33
N ALA A 186 2.28 6.92 17.31
CA ALA A 186 2.12 6.28 18.62
C ALA A 186 1.34 4.97 18.51
N GLU A 187 0.25 4.94 17.74
CA GLU A 187 -0.54 3.73 17.54
C GLU A 187 0.23 2.65 16.78
N MET A 188 0.95 3.00 15.72
CA MET A 188 1.80 2.04 15.00
C MET A 188 2.88 1.45 15.90
N ALA A 189 3.52 2.29 16.74
CA ALA A 189 4.50 1.82 17.70
C ALA A 189 3.86 0.89 18.75
N ARG A 190 2.70 1.26 19.29
CA ARG A 190 1.96 0.42 20.23
C ARG A 190 1.67 -0.97 19.65
N ARG A 191 1.18 -1.04 18.41
CA ARG A 191 0.91 -2.33 17.74
C ARG A 191 2.17 -3.15 17.50
N TYR A 192 3.30 -2.49 17.24
CA TYR A 192 4.57 -3.17 17.00
C TYR A 192 5.14 -3.82 18.25
N PHE A 193 4.88 -3.24 19.44
CA PHE A 193 5.41 -3.72 20.71
C PHE A 193 4.37 -4.47 21.58
N ALA A 194 3.15 -4.66 21.10
CA ALA A 194 2.11 -5.42 21.78
C ALA A 194 2.32 -6.93 21.59
#